data_75d96380b993b21e30bb6fdb102af85f
#
_entry.id   75d96380b993b21e30bb6fdb102af85f
#
_cell.length_a   1.000
_cell.length_b   1.000
_cell.length_c   1.000
_cell.angle_alpha   90.00
_cell.angle_beta   90.00
_cell.angle_gamma   90.00
#
_symmetry.space_group_name_H-M   'P 1'
#
loop_
_entity.id
_entity.type
_entity.pdbx_description
1 polymer ?
#
loop_
_entity_poly.entity_id
_entity_poly.type
_entity_poly.pdbx_seq_one_letter_code
_entity_poly.pdbx_strand_id
1 'polypeptide(L)'
;MSQAFVTGGSGFIGRALIRRLVSEGHTVRALVRSQASADKVAALGAQPVQGRLTEAASWQDAVAGSEVLFHLAAETDITADRERQEQVTVGGTRAAVAAARTAGVATFVHCGSESALLAGEPLLDVDETAPLRPDSEAAYCAVKAISEQVVLDANAPGFTTVSIRPRFVWGPGSSLTESLAAAAKAGQFAWIDGGRHTTDVTYVDNAVEGLILGWRHGRPGQAYFVTDQHPVILRDFLETVFSLYGVDAPIPDIDAETAAQVVPVPARWFIGQSCTLRTDKAVTELGYRPIVPHDAGFAAVKEALASDAA
;
A
#
# COMPACT_ATOMS: atom_id res chain seq x y z
N MET A 1 18.78 2.56 -18.10
CA MET A 1 18.91 1.41 -17.19
C MET A 1 19.38 1.97 -15.86
N SER A 2 18.55 1.88 -14.81
CA SER A 2 18.83 2.47 -13.49
C SER A 2 18.87 1.39 -12.44
N GLN A 3 19.54 1.63 -11.31
CA GLN A 3 19.49 0.73 -10.16
C GLN A 3 18.45 1.26 -9.16
N ALA A 4 17.53 0.41 -8.74
CA ALA A 4 16.53 0.69 -7.72
C ALA A 4 16.81 -0.11 -6.44
N PHE A 5 16.60 0.50 -5.28
CA PHE A 5 16.56 -0.20 -4.00
C PHE A 5 15.12 -0.27 -3.51
N VAL A 6 14.65 -1.44 -3.07
CA VAL A 6 13.26 -1.64 -2.64
C VAL A 6 13.22 -2.21 -1.24
N THR A 7 12.54 -1.52 -0.32
CA THR A 7 12.15 -2.11 0.97
C THR A 7 10.72 -2.63 0.87
N GLY A 8 10.40 -3.74 1.55
CA GLY A 8 9.09 -4.37 1.42
C GLY A 8 8.88 -5.14 0.10
N GLY A 9 9.97 -5.43 -0.63
CA GLY A 9 9.93 -6.08 -1.95
C GLY A 9 9.28 -7.47 -1.97
N SER A 10 9.30 -8.22 -0.87
CA SER A 10 8.64 -9.53 -0.77
C SER A 10 7.12 -9.45 -0.47
N GLY A 11 6.60 -8.25 -0.18
CA GLY A 11 5.18 -7.98 0.05
C GLY A 11 4.37 -7.95 -1.25
N PHE A 12 3.07 -7.76 -1.14
CA PHE A 12 2.12 -7.78 -2.26
C PHE A 12 2.48 -6.75 -3.35
N ILE A 13 2.46 -5.46 -3.01
CA ILE A 13 2.79 -4.37 -3.95
C ILE A 13 4.27 -4.46 -4.37
N GLY A 14 5.16 -4.83 -3.42
CA GLY A 14 6.60 -4.91 -3.68
C GLY A 14 6.96 -5.93 -4.75
N ARG A 15 6.31 -7.09 -4.77
CA ARG A 15 6.52 -8.12 -5.81
C ARG A 15 6.08 -7.62 -7.19
N ALA A 16 4.96 -6.92 -7.27
CA ALA A 16 4.48 -6.33 -8.52
C ALA A 16 5.43 -5.23 -9.01
N LEU A 17 5.91 -4.36 -8.11
CA LEU A 17 6.90 -3.33 -8.42
C LEU A 17 8.22 -3.93 -8.93
N ILE A 18 8.75 -4.98 -8.27
CA ILE A 18 9.98 -5.65 -8.72
C ILE A 18 9.80 -6.20 -10.13
N ARG A 19 8.70 -6.93 -10.39
CA ARG A 19 8.40 -7.47 -11.75
C ARG A 19 8.40 -6.36 -12.79
N ARG A 20 7.74 -5.26 -12.51
CA ARG A 20 7.65 -4.11 -13.42
C ARG A 20 9.02 -3.48 -13.67
N LEU A 21 9.82 -3.21 -12.64
CA LEU A 21 11.16 -2.64 -12.77
C LEU A 21 12.10 -3.54 -13.57
N VAL A 22 12.10 -4.84 -13.29
CA VAL A 22 12.93 -5.83 -14.00
C VAL A 22 12.50 -5.96 -15.46
N SER A 23 11.20 -5.99 -15.75
CA SER A 23 10.69 -6.06 -17.13
C SER A 23 11.04 -4.82 -17.97
N GLU A 24 11.20 -3.66 -17.32
CA GLU A 24 11.68 -2.42 -17.96
C GLU A 24 13.21 -2.35 -18.05
N GLY A 25 13.93 -3.38 -17.64
CA GLY A 25 15.39 -3.48 -17.74
C GLY A 25 16.14 -2.75 -16.62
N HIS A 26 15.49 -2.42 -15.51
CA HIS A 26 16.16 -1.88 -14.33
C HIS A 26 16.78 -3.01 -13.49
N THR A 27 17.89 -2.71 -12.81
CA THR A 27 18.44 -3.59 -11.77
C THR A 27 17.79 -3.28 -10.44
N VAL A 28 17.38 -4.31 -9.69
CA VAL A 28 16.69 -4.15 -8.41
C VAL A 28 17.43 -4.85 -7.30
N ARG A 29 17.72 -4.13 -6.21
CA ARG A 29 18.13 -4.69 -4.93
C ARG A 29 16.94 -4.59 -3.97
N ALA A 30 16.64 -5.67 -3.24
CA ALA A 30 15.49 -5.71 -2.35
C ALA A 30 15.89 -6.13 -0.94
N LEU A 31 15.56 -5.29 0.06
CA LEU A 31 15.76 -5.60 1.47
C LEU A 31 14.84 -6.73 1.91
N VAL A 32 15.42 -7.77 2.49
CA VAL A 32 14.72 -8.98 2.95
C VAL A 32 15.19 -9.39 4.34
N ARG A 33 14.29 -9.91 5.17
CA ARG A 33 14.58 -10.32 6.55
C ARG A 33 14.72 -11.84 6.76
N SER A 34 14.41 -12.64 5.75
CA SER A 34 14.43 -14.11 5.84
C SER A 34 14.80 -14.73 4.50
N GLN A 35 15.26 -15.99 4.52
CA GLN A 35 15.55 -16.74 3.30
C GLN A 35 14.32 -16.88 2.40
N ALA A 36 13.15 -17.18 2.97
CA ALA A 36 11.90 -17.26 2.20
C ALA A 36 11.54 -15.95 1.48
N SER A 37 11.86 -14.79 2.09
CA SER A 37 11.70 -13.49 1.43
C SER A 37 12.76 -13.26 0.35
N ALA A 38 13.99 -13.75 0.57
CA ALA A 38 15.07 -13.68 -0.42
C ALA A 38 14.72 -14.50 -1.67
N ASP A 39 14.24 -15.72 -1.50
CA ASP A 39 13.84 -16.60 -2.60
C ASP A 39 12.71 -15.97 -3.43
N LYS A 40 11.71 -15.34 -2.76
CA LYS A 40 10.62 -14.64 -3.44
C LYS A 40 11.10 -13.49 -4.33
N VAL A 41 12.01 -12.65 -3.85
CA VAL A 41 12.49 -11.51 -4.66
C VAL A 41 13.49 -11.94 -5.72
N ALA A 42 14.31 -12.96 -5.45
CA ALA A 42 15.25 -13.54 -6.42
C ALA A 42 14.52 -14.19 -7.60
N ALA A 43 13.40 -14.89 -7.35
CA ALA A 43 12.56 -15.46 -8.40
C ALA A 43 11.97 -14.41 -9.34
N LEU A 44 11.88 -13.14 -8.91
CA LEU A 44 11.45 -12.01 -9.72
C LEU A 44 12.59 -11.27 -10.43
N GLY A 45 13.84 -11.74 -10.29
CA GLY A 45 15.01 -11.13 -10.90
C GLY A 45 15.66 -10.03 -10.06
N ALA A 46 15.24 -9.81 -8.81
CA ALA A 46 15.89 -8.87 -7.92
C ALA A 46 17.02 -9.51 -7.11
N GLN A 47 18.04 -8.73 -6.78
CA GLN A 47 19.11 -9.13 -5.86
C GLN A 47 18.65 -8.96 -4.40
N PRO A 48 18.55 -10.04 -3.60
CA PRO A 48 18.19 -9.92 -2.20
C PRO A 48 19.35 -9.31 -1.38
N VAL A 49 19.01 -8.38 -0.48
CA VAL A 49 19.88 -7.78 0.52
C VAL A 49 19.38 -8.19 1.89
N GLN A 50 20.16 -9.02 2.60
CA GLN A 50 19.78 -9.46 3.95
C GLN A 50 19.91 -8.33 4.95
N GLY A 51 18.86 -8.10 5.77
CA GLY A 51 18.87 -7.11 6.82
C GLY A 51 17.49 -6.87 7.41
N ARG A 52 17.45 -6.16 8.52
CA ARG A 52 16.21 -5.74 9.17
C ARG A 52 16.01 -4.25 8.97
N LEU A 53 14.82 -3.83 8.58
CA LEU A 53 14.50 -2.44 8.28
C LEU A 53 14.94 -1.48 9.42
N THR A 54 14.73 -1.88 10.67
CA THR A 54 15.06 -1.12 11.88
C THR A 54 16.55 -1.15 12.25
N GLU A 55 17.37 -1.97 11.57
CA GLU A 55 18.79 -2.15 11.82
C GLU A 55 19.59 -1.66 10.60
N ALA A 56 19.58 -0.34 10.35
CA ALA A 56 20.14 0.27 9.14
C ALA A 56 21.59 -0.17 8.85
N ALA A 57 22.43 -0.35 9.88
CA ALA A 57 23.80 -0.82 9.73
C ALA A 57 23.93 -2.17 9.02
N SER A 58 22.87 -2.99 9.02
CA SER A 58 22.89 -4.31 8.36
C SER A 58 22.69 -4.26 6.85
N TRP A 59 22.23 -3.11 6.28
CA TRP A 59 21.86 -3.03 4.86
C TRP A 59 22.13 -1.67 4.19
N GLN A 60 22.38 -0.60 4.93
CA GLN A 60 22.48 0.75 4.39
C GLN A 60 23.55 0.87 3.28
N ASP A 61 24.67 0.16 3.37
CA ASP A 61 25.74 0.20 2.39
C ASP A 61 25.30 -0.39 1.03
N ALA A 62 24.31 -1.29 1.05
CA ALA A 62 23.76 -1.87 -0.17
C ALA A 62 22.87 -0.92 -0.96
N VAL A 63 22.53 0.24 -0.41
CA VAL A 63 21.78 1.31 -1.12
C VAL A 63 22.67 2.05 -2.10
N ALA A 64 23.98 2.03 -1.89
CA ALA A 64 24.96 2.76 -2.73
C ALA A 64 24.81 2.41 -4.23
N GLY A 65 24.85 3.46 -5.07
CA GLY A 65 24.67 3.36 -6.51
C GLY A 65 23.21 3.27 -6.99
N SER A 66 22.24 3.27 -6.08
CA SER A 66 20.83 3.32 -6.44
C SER A 66 20.43 4.75 -6.82
N GLU A 67 19.72 4.90 -7.93
CA GLU A 67 19.14 6.16 -8.38
C GLU A 67 17.87 6.49 -7.60
N VAL A 68 17.09 5.44 -7.26
CA VAL A 68 15.85 5.54 -6.54
C VAL A 68 15.77 4.53 -5.40
N LEU A 69 15.15 4.94 -4.28
CA LEU A 69 14.72 4.04 -3.22
C LEU A 69 13.19 4.05 -3.15
N PHE A 70 12.57 2.88 -3.39
CA PHE A 70 11.15 2.66 -3.15
C PHE A 70 10.95 2.08 -1.76
N HIS A 71 10.23 2.81 -0.92
CA HIS A 71 9.96 2.42 0.47
C HIS A 71 8.52 1.95 0.64
N LEU A 72 8.35 0.61 0.66
CA LEU A 72 7.04 -0.04 0.81
C LEU A 72 6.94 -0.83 2.12
N ALA A 73 8.03 -0.95 2.87
CA ALA A 73 8.04 -1.69 4.12
C ALA A 73 7.32 -0.93 5.22
N ALA A 74 6.36 -1.59 5.86
CA ALA A 74 5.62 -1.09 7.03
C ALA A 74 5.14 -2.28 7.86
N GLU A 75 4.72 -2.04 9.11
CA GLU A 75 3.89 -3.01 9.83
C GLU A 75 2.47 -2.95 9.27
N THR A 76 2.01 -4.05 8.73
CA THR A 76 0.68 -4.16 8.07
C THR A 76 -0.34 -4.89 8.93
N ASP A 77 0.08 -5.49 10.04
CA ASP A 77 -0.85 -6.04 11.01
C ASP A 77 -1.51 -4.89 11.79
N ILE A 78 -2.75 -4.58 11.43
CA ILE A 78 -3.54 -3.51 12.06
C ILE A 78 -3.87 -3.79 13.53
N THR A 79 -3.65 -5.01 14.01
CA THR A 79 -3.88 -5.43 15.40
C THR A 79 -2.60 -5.36 16.25
N ALA A 80 -1.45 -5.14 15.62
CA ALA A 80 -0.19 -4.94 16.33
C ALA A 80 -0.29 -3.73 17.27
N ASP A 81 0.37 -3.82 18.42
CA ASP A 81 0.41 -2.72 19.38
C ASP A 81 1.10 -1.47 18.80
N ARG A 82 0.83 -0.31 19.40
CA ARG A 82 1.36 0.98 18.97
C ARG A 82 2.90 1.00 18.96
N GLU A 83 3.55 0.40 19.94
CA GLU A 83 5.01 0.39 20.02
C GLU A 83 5.63 -0.32 18.83
N ARG A 84 5.12 -1.50 18.47
CA ARG A 84 5.55 -2.25 17.30
C ARG A 84 5.25 -1.49 15.99
N GLN A 85 4.05 -0.90 15.89
CA GLN A 85 3.68 -0.07 14.75
C GLN A 85 4.67 1.10 14.57
N GLU A 86 4.99 1.83 15.64
CA GLU A 86 5.93 2.95 15.64
C GLU A 86 7.36 2.50 15.31
N GLN A 87 7.83 1.43 15.97
CA GLN A 87 9.18 0.91 15.75
C GLN A 87 9.40 0.50 14.28
N VAL A 88 8.50 -0.29 13.74
CA VAL A 88 8.67 -0.85 12.39
C VAL A 88 8.36 0.19 11.32
N THR A 89 7.21 0.89 11.41
CA THR A 89 6.78 1.81 10.36
C THR A 89 7.52 3.14 10.44
N VAL A 90 7.47 3.83 11.58
CA VAL A 90 8.10 5.16 11.70
C VAL A 90 9.62 5.02 11.81
N GLY A 91 10.10 4.16 12.70
CA GLY A 91 11.54 3.91 12.89
C GLY A 91 12.19 3.39 11.60
N GLY A 92 11.52 2.45 10.93
CA GLY A 92 11.97 1.91 9.65
C GLY A 92 12.00 2.96 8.53
N THR A 93 11.00 3.84 8.46
CA THR A 93 10.98 4.95 7.49
C THR A 93 12.14 5.93 7.73
N ARG A 94 12.40 6.30 8.99
CA ARG A 94 13.55 7.15 9.33
C ARG A 94 14.87 6.52 8.93
N ALA A 95 15.04 5.22 9.17
CA ALA A 95 16.22 4.47 8.77
C ALA A 95 16.38 4.45 7.24
N ALA A 96 15.30 4.22 6.49
CA ALA A 96 15.32 4.20 5.03
C ALA A 96 15.66 5.58 4.44
N VAL A 97 15.08 6.65 4.95
CA VAL A 97 15.39 8.03 4.54
C VAL A 97 16.86 8.35 4.82
N ALA A 98 17.36 8.02 6.01
CA ALA A 98 18.76 8.29 6.38
C ALA A 98 19.73 7.52 5.46
N ALA A 99 19.47 6.24 5.22
CA ALA A 99 20.30 5.40 4.33
C ALA A 99 20.30 5.94 2.90
N ALA A 100 19.14 6.33 2.34
CA ALA A 100 19.02 6.89 1.02
C ALA A 100 19.82 8.20 0.88
N ARG A 101 19.71 9.10 1.85
CA ARG A 101 20.47 10.37 1.85
C ARG A 101 21.97 10.13 1.95
N THR A 102 22.42 9.26 2.83
CA THR A 102 23.83 8.92 2.98
C THR A 102 24.42 8.30 1.71
N ALA A 103 23.63 7.47 1.03
CA ALA A 103 24.03 6.84 -0.23
C ALA A 103 23.94 7.76 -1.46
N GLY A 104 23.45 9.00 -1.32
CA GLY A 104 23.30 9.95 -2.42
C GLY A 104 22.21 9.56 -3.42
N VAL A 105 21.16 8.85 -2.97
CA VAL A 105 19.99 8.54 -3.79
C VAL A 105 19.30 9.82 -4.20
N ALA A 106 18.96 9.96 -5.48
CA ALA A 106 18.33 11.18 -6.00
C ALA A 106 16.84 11.26 -5.65
N THR A 107 16.13 10.12 -5.68
CA THR A 107 14.68 10.10 -5.46
C THR A 107 14.27 9.02 -4.45
N PHE A 108 13.46 9.40 -3.48
CA PHE A 108 12.84 8.52 -2.50
C PHE A 108 11.33 8.48 -2.74
N VAL A 109 10.80 7.32 -3.12
CA VAL A 109 9.37 7.11 -3.35
C VAL A 109 8.79 6.30 -2.20
N HIS A 110 7.88 6.92 -1.46
CA HIS A 110 7.18 6.27 -0.36
C HIS A 110 5.84 5.69 -0.83
N CYS A 111 5.57 4.44 -0.50
CA CYS A 111 4.23 3.87 -0.58
C CYS A 111 3.42 4.26 0.67
N GLY A 112 2.81 5.43 0.58
CA GLY A 112 1.89 5.96 1.59
C GLY A 112 0.58 5.16 1.66
N SER A 113 -0.45 5.82 2.15
CA SER A 113 -1.84 5.32 2.15
C SER A 113 -2.77 6.47 2.49
N GLU A 114 -4.00 6.43 1.99
CA GLU A 114 -5.08 7.30 2.45
C GLU A 114 -5.33 7.17 3.95
N SER A 115 -4.99 6.01 4.54
CA SER A 115 -5.13 5.76 5.98
C SER A 115 -4.41 6.79 6.85
N ALA A 116 -3.42 7.48 6.31
CA ALA A 116 -2.74 8.59 6.98
C ALA A 116 -3.67 9.79 7.30
N LEU A 117 -4.85 9.83 6.69
CA LEU A 117 -5.86 10.88 6.89
C LEU A 117 -7.04 10.42 7.75
N LEU A 118 -7.12 9.13 8.13
CA LEU A 118 -8.28 8.58 8.85
C LEU A 118 -8.19 8.86 10.35
N ALA A 119 -9.28 9.43 10.90
CA ALA A 119 -9.44 9.65 12.33
C ALA A 119 -10.90 9.49 12.80
N GLY A 120 -11.72 8.77 12.03
CA GLY A 120 -13.11 8.45 12.38
C GLY A 120 -14.15 9.06 11.45
N GLU A 121 -13.80 10.13 10.75
CA GLU A 121 -14.72 10.76 9.79
C GLU A 121 -14.56 10.13 8.39
N PRO A 122 -15.66 10.04 7.60
CA PRO A 122 -15.57 9.64 6.20
C PRO A 122 -14.71 10.62 5.39
N LEU A 123 -13.96 10.12 4.44
CA LEU A 123 -13.28 10.93 3.44
C LEU A 123 -14.15 11.01 2.19
N LEU A 124 -14.67 12.21 1.89
CA LEU A 124 -15.59 12.41 0.76
C LEU A 124 -14.98 13.39 -0.23
N ASP A 125 -14.59 12.86 -1.39
CA ASP A 125 -14.01 13.64 -2.49
C ASP A 125 -12.82 14.52 -2.05
N VAL A 126 -11.94 13.95 -1.19
CA VAL A 126 -10.80 14.67 -0.63
C VAL A 126 -9.61 14.67 -1.58
N ASP A 127 -8.85 15.77 -1.56
CA ASP A 127 -7.57 15.91 -2.25
C ASP A 127 -6.38 15.87 -1.27
N GLU A 128 -5.18 16.02 -1.79
CA GLU A 128 -3.93 15.91 -1.02
C GLU A 128 -3.71 17.07 -0.03
N THR A 129 -4.58 18.09 -0.01
CA THR A 129 -4.55 19.17 0.99
C THR A 129 -5.18 18.74 2.32
N ALA A 130 -5.92 17.62 2.33
CA ALA A 130 -6.46 17.05 3.56
C ALA A 130 -5.32 16.74 4.55
N PRO A 131 -5.48 17.15 5.84
CA PRO A 131 -4.39 17.03 6.82
C PRO A 131 -4.08 15.59 7.18
N LEU A 132 -2.80 15.29 7.36
CA LEU A 132 -2.34 14.06 8.00
C LEU A 132 -2.86 14.00 9.45
N ARG A 133 -3.19 12.78 9.91
CA ARG A 133 -3.77 12.55 11.24
C ARG A 133 -2.83 11.74 12.16
N PRO A 134 -1.70 12.33 12.59
CA PRO A 134 -0.80 11.66 13.56
C PRO A 134 -1.43 11.45 14.93
N ASP A 135 -2.53 12.15 15.20
CA ASP A 135 -3.37 12.07 16.39
C ASP A 135 -4.44 10.97 16.33
N SER A 136 -4.53 10.23 15.23
CA SER A 136 -5.53 9.15 15.06
C SER A 136 -5.48 8.15 16.21
N GLU A 137 -6.66 7.75 16.72
CA GLU A 137 -6.77 6.71 17.73
C GLU A 137 -6.35 5.33 17.21
N ALA A 138 -6.50 5.10 15.90
CA ALA A 138 -6.01 3.91 15.24
C ALA A 138 -4.49 3.99 15.06
N ALA A 139 -3.74 3.17 15.78
CA ALA A 139 -2.27 3.17 15.74
C ALA A 139 -1.72 3.07 14.32
N TYR A 140 -2.29 2.19 13.48
CA TYR A 140 -1.92 2.05 12.08
C TYR A 140 -2.05 3.37 11.31
N CYS A 141 -3.18 4.07 11.45
CA CYS A 141 -3.42 5.35 10.77
C CYS A 141 -2.43 6.43 11.23
N ALA A 142 -2.25 6.54 12.56
CA ALA A 142 -1.31 7.50 13.16
C ALA A 142 0.13 7.29 12.65
N VAL A 143 0.63 6.04 12.64
CA VAL A 143 2.01 5.78 12.17
C VAL A 143 2.18 5.96 10.66
N LYS A 144 1.13 5.72 9.87
CA LYS A 144 1.14 6.04 8.44
C LYS A 144 1.23 7.55 8.22
N ALA A 145 0.52 8.36 9.01
CA ALA A 145 0.61 9.81 8.97
C ALA A 145 2.01 10.31 9.38
N ILE A 146 2.54 9.81 10.51
CA ILE A 146 3.87 10.20 11.01
C ILE A 146 4.97 9.81 10.02
N SER A 147 4.93 8.58 9.46
CA SER A 147 5.95 8.16 8.50
C SER A 147 5.90 8.94 7.19
N GLU A 148 4.72 9.30 6.71
CA GLU A 148 4.62 10.16 5.54
C GLU A 148 5.18 11.57 5.83
N GLN A 149 4.87 12.14 6.99
CA GLN A 149 5.45 13.43 7.39
C GLN A 149 6.98 13.38 7.42
N VAL A 150 7.56 12.29 7.98
CA VAL A 150 9.03 12.08 7.97
C VAL A 150 9.60 12.08 6.55
N VAL A 151 8.91 11.47 5.60
CA VAL A 151 9.34 11.43 4.21
C VAL A 151 9.26 12.80 3.54
N LEU A 152 8.13 13.50 3.70
CA LEU A 152 7.92 14.79 3.06
C LEU A 152 8.84 15.86 3.63
N ASP A 153 9.09 15.87 4.95
CA ASP A 153 10.02 16.77 5.63
C ASP A 153 11.49 16.52 5.25
N ALA A 154 11.82 15.32 4.80
CA ALA A 154 13.17 14.98 4.37
C ALA A 154 13.55 15.55 3.00
N ASN A 155 12.57 16.07 2.25
CA ASN A 155 12.82 16.65 0.93
C ASN A 155 13.83 17.80 1.00
N ALA A 156 14.83 17.79 0.12
CA ALA A 156 15.90 18.78 0.10
C ALA A 156 16.52 18.89 -1.31
N PRO A 157 17.28 19.97 -1.60
CA PRO A 157 18.05 20.05 -2.85
C PRO A 157 18.91 18.79 -3.04
N GLY A 158 18.76 18.12 -4.18
CA GLY A 158 19.46 16.88 -4.52
C GLY A 158 18.87 15.59 -3.90
N PHE A 159 17.81 15.70 -3.12
CA PHE A 159 17.08 14.55 -2.55
C PHE A 159 15.57 14.77 -2.64
N THR A 160 14.98 14.34 -3.73
CA THR A 160 13.53 14.44 -3.96
C THR A 160 12.79 13.34 -3.21
N THR A 161 11.78 13.71 -2.41
CA THR A 161 10.87 12.75 -1.79
C THR A 161 9.47 12.89 -2.36
N VAL A 162 8.81 11.75 -2.59
CA VAL A 162 7.43 11.67 -3.09
C VAL A 162 6.67 10.61 -2.32
N SER A 163 5.42 10.88 -1.95
CA SER A 163 4.53 9.88 -1.37
C SER A 163 3.38 9.54 -2.32
N ILE A 164 3.17 8.27 -2.58
CA ILE A 164 2.04 7.75 -3.36
C ILE A 164 1.06 7.10 -2.39
N ARG A 165 -0.19 7.56 -2.40
CA ARG A 165 -1.26 7.15 -1.48
C ARG A 165 -2.30 6.29 -2.21
N PRO A 166 -2.11 4.98 -2.38
CA PRO A 166 -3.17 4.11 -2.86
C PRO A 166 -4.22 3.86 -1.77
N ARG A 167 -5.42 3.48 -2.17
CA ARG A 167 -6.48 3.00 -1.30
C ARG A 167 -6.84 1.56 -1.64
N PHE A 168 -7.04 0.72 -0.62
CA PHE A 168 -7.52 -0.65 -0.78
C PHE A 168 -6.87 -1.35 -1.98
N VAL A 169 -5.58 -1.67 -1.87
CA VAL A 169 -4.87 -2.29 -2.99
C VAL A 169 -5.30 -3.75 -3.13
N TRP A 170 -5.79 -4.12 -4.31
CA TRP A 170 -6.35 -5.42 -4.62
C TRP A 170 -5.70 -6.04 -5.87
N GLY A 171 -5.94 -7.34 -6.07
CA GLY A 171 -5.39 -8.09 -7.20
C GLY A 171 -4.90 -9.48 -6.80
N PRO A 172 -4.28 -10.25 -7.72
CA PRO A 172 -3.80 -11.61 -7.46
C PRO A 172 -2.77 -11.67 -6.32
N GLY A 173 -3.04 -12.50 -5.30
CA GLY A 173 -2.17 -12.67 -4.12
C GLY A 173 -2.21 -11.50 -3.13
N SER A 174 -3.33 -10.76 -3.08
CA SER A 174 -3.62 -9.77 -2.05
C SER A 174 -4.05 -10.45 -0.75
N SER A 175 -3.17 -10.42 0.25
CA SER A 175 -3.48 -10.99 1.57
C SER A 175 -4.68 -10.33 2.25
N LEU A 176 -4.98 -9.07 1.91
CA LEU A 176 -6.16 -8.38 2.43
C LEU A 176 -7.45 -9.01 1.89
N THR A 177 -7.58 -9.17 0.56
CA THR A 177 -8.76 -9.79 -0.04
C THR A 177 -8.90 -11.26 0.35
N GLU A 178 -7.79 -11.99 0.45
CA GLU A 178 -7.75 -13.38 0.95
C GLU A 178 -8.28 -13.47 2.39
N SER A 179 -7.80 -12.58 3.28
CA SER A 179 -8.22 -12.57 4.69
C SER A 179 -9.70 -12.20 4.84
N LEU A 180 -10.20 -11.21 4.07
CA LEU A 180 -11.61 -10.83 4.08
C LEU A 180 -12.49 -11.98 3.58
N ALA A 181 -12.11 -12.66 2.50
CA ALA A 181 -12.84 -13.82 2.00
C ALA A 181 -12.81 -15.00 2.98
N ALA A 182 -11.67 -15.25 3.64
CA ALA A 182 -11.55 -16.27 4.68
C ALA A 182 -12.45 -15.96 5.88
N ALA A 183 -12.47 -14.69 6.34
CA ALA A 183 -13.36 -14.27 7.41
C ALA A 183 -14.84 -14.42 7.03
N ALA A 184 -15.21 -14.08 5.79
CA ALA A 184 -16.58 -14.26 5.30
C ALA A 184 -16.98 -15.75 5.26
N LYS A 185 -16.11 -16.64 4.78
CA LYS A 185 -16.33 -18.10 4.82
C LYS A 185 -16.49 -18.65 6.24
N ALA A 186 -15.75 -18.09 7.18
CA ALA A 186 -15.79 -18.49 8.59
C ALA A 186 -16.99 -17.87 9.35
N GLY A 187 -17.84 -17.05 8.71
CA GLY A 187 -18.93 -16.32 9.37
C GLY A 187 -18.46 -15.22 10.34
N GLN A 188 -17.23 -14.74 10.14
CA GLN A 188 -16.59 -13.71 10.96
C GLN A 188 -16.56 -12.33 10.29
N PHE A 189 -17.23 -12.19 9.16
CA PHE A 189 -17.41 -10.92 8.45
C PHE A 189 -18.90 -10.54 8.45
N ALA A 190 -19.17 -9.26 8.62
CA ALA A 190 -20.51 -8.69 8.50
C ALA A 190 -20.44 -7.35 7.74
N TRP A 191 -21.50 -7.03 7.00
CA TRP A 191 -21.69 -5.72 6.43
C TRP A 191 -22.06 -4.73 7.54
N ILE A 192 -21.47 -3.55 7.52
CA ILE A 192 -21.84 -2.46 8.42
C ILE A 192 -22.78 -1.54 7.65
N ASP A 193 -24.00 -1.32 8.19
CA ASP A 193 -25.06 -0.50 7.55
C ASP A 193 -25.28 -0.91 6.07
N GLY A 194 -25.40 -2.22 5.84
CA GLY A 194 -25.63 -2.79 4.52
C GLY A 194 -24.43 -2.78 3.57
N GLY A 195 -23.27 -2.24 3.99
CA GLY A 195 -22.06 -2.15 3.16
C GLY A 195 -22.18 -1.17 1.97
N ARG A 196 -23.15 -0.26 1.98
CA ARG A 196 -23.47 0.66 0.86
C ARG A 196 -22.59 1.91 0.81
N HIS A 197 -21.43 1.81 1.42
CA HIS A 197 -20.44 2.89 1.42
C HIS A 197 -19.72 2.96 0.06
N THR A 198 -19.60 4.17 -0.49
CA THR A 198 -18.82 4.40 -1.71
C THR A 198 -17.35 4.50 -1.34
N THR A 199 -16.51 3.77 -2.04
CA THR A 199 -15.07 3.76 -1.80
C THR A 199 -14.26 3.70 -3.09
N ASP A 200 -13.07 4.30 -3.07
CA ASP A 200 -12.07 4.01 -4.08
C ASP A 200 -11.33 2.71 -3.76
N VAL A 201 -10.83 2.07 -4.80
CA VAL A 201 -9.96 0.91 -4.76
C VAL A 201 -8.81 1.10 -5.74
N THR A 202 -7.74 0.33 -5.59
CA THR A 202 -6.56 0.44 -6.45
C THR A 202 -6.07 -0.95 -6.85
N TYR A 203 -6.16 -1.31 -8.11
CA TYR A 203 -5.55 -2.55 -8.58
C TYR A 203 -4.02 -2.47 -8.43
N VAL A 204 -3.38 -3.59 -8.07
CA VAL A 204 -1.96 -3.59 -7.70
C VAL A 204 -1.04 -2.99 -8.76
N ASP A 205 -1.29 -3.26 -10.06
CA ASP A 205 -0.46 -2.70 -11.12
C ASP A 205 -0.74 -1.20 -11.35
N ASN A 206 -1.94 -0.72 -11.02
CA ASN A 206 -2.26 0.71 -11.01
C ASN A 206 -1.53 1.43 -9.86
N ALA A 207 -1.42 0.79 -8.69
CA ALA A 207 -0.59 1.32 -7.60
C ALA A 207 0.90 1.36 -7.98
N VAL A 208 1.39 0.32 -8.66
CA VAL A 208 2.78 0.26 -9.18
C VAL A 208 3.01 1.35 -10.23
N GLU A 209 2.07 1.57 -11.15
CA GLU A 209 2.14 2.67 -12.12
C GLU A 209 2.29 4.01 -11.41
N GLY A 210 1.49 4.27 -10.36
CA GLY A 210 1.63 5.47 -9.53
C GLY A 210 3.02 5.61 -8.91
N LEU A 211 3.60 4.52 -8.37
CA LEU A 211 4.96 4.54 -7.79
C LEU A 211 6.03 4.86 -8.85
N ILE A 212 5.95 4.26 -10.03
CA ILE A 212 6.87 4.51 -11.15
C ILE A 212 6.76 5.96 -11.64
N LEU A 213 5.54 6.46 -11.82
CA LEU A 213 5.32 7.84 -12.23
C LEU A 213 5.74 8.84 -11.14
N GLY A 214 5.55 8.51 -9.86
CA GLY A 214 6.09 9.27 -8.74
C GLY A 214 7.61 9.39 -8.77
N TRP A 215 8.32 8.33 -9.14
CA TRP A 215 9.77 8.39 -9.37
C TRP A 215 10.14 9.30 -10.55
N ARG A 216 9.44 9.16 -11.68
CA ARG A 216 9.79 9.80 -12.96
C ARG A 216 9.38 11.26 -13.03
N HIS A 217 8.24 11.62 -12.44
CA HIS A 217 7.55 12.90 -12.63
C HIS A 217 7.13 13.59 -11.34
N GLY A 218 7.26 12.91 -10.18
CA GLY A 218 6.83 13.43 -8.90
C GLY A 218 7.56 14.72 -8.52
N ARG A 219 6.77 15.73 -8.12
CA ARG A 219 7.35 16.99 -7.64
C ARG A 219 7.95 16.82 -6.25
N PRO A 220 9.07 17.48 -5.95
CA PRO A 220 9.74 17.38 -4.65
C PRO A 220 8.81 17.68 -3.48
N GLY A 221 8.78 16.81 -2.48
CA GLY A 221 8.00 16.98 -1.25
C GLY A 221 6.49 16.86 -1.43
N GLN A 222 6.01 16.21 -2.50
CA GLN A 222 4.58 16.11 -2.78
C GLN A 222 4.04 14.69 -2.51
N ALA A 223 2.75 14.64 -2.11
CA ALA A 223 1.97 13.42 -2.06
C ALA A 223 0.95 13.39 -3.20
N TYR A 224 0.55 12.17 -3.61
CA TYR A 224 -0.40 11.94 -4.70
C TYR A 224 -1.32 10.77 -4.37
N PHE A 225 -2.63 10.96 -4.50
CA PHE A 225 -3.58 9.85 -4.51
C PHE A 225 -3.53 9.11 -5.84
N VAL A 226 -3.56 7.78 -5.76
CA VAL A 226 -3.68 6.91 -6.93
C VAL A 226 -4.73 5.85 -6.66
N THR A 227 -5.75 5.79 -7.53
CA THR A 227 -6.87 4.86 -7.45
C THR A 227 -7.20 4.33 -8.84
N ASP A 228 -8.13 3.41 -8.94
CA ASP A 228 -8.64 2.93 -10.23
C ASP A 228 -9.52 3.97 -10.94
N GLN A 229 -9.69 5.17 -10.36
CA GLN A 229 -10.51 6.28 -10.88
C GLN A 229 -11.97 5.88 -11.18
N HIS A 230 -12.43 4.85 -10.50
CA HIS A 230 -13.78 4.31 -10.63
C HIS A 230 -14.29 3.89 -9.24
N PRO A 231 -14.81 4.84 -8.45
CA PRO A 231 -15.35 4.55 -7.13
C PRO A 231 -16.43 3.46 -7.20
N VAL A 232 -16.44 2.57 -6.23
CA VAL A 232 -17.34 1.42 -6.16
C VAL A 232 -18.20 1.46 -4.90
N ILE A 233 -19.34 0.80 -4.92
CA ILE A 233 -20.03 0.42 -3.68
C ILE A 233 -19.26 -0.74 -3.06
N LEU A 234 -18.80 -0.59 -1.83
CA LEU A 234 -17.91 -1.56 -1.17
C LEU A 234 -18.50 -2.97 -1.20
N ARG A 235 -19.80 -3.11 -0.90
CA ARG A 235 -20.48 -4.40 -0.91
C ARG A 235 -20.44 -5.05 -2.28
N ASP A 236 -20.83 -4.33 -3.32
CA ASP A 236 -20.90 -4.87 -4.69
C ASP A 236 -19.52 -5.33 -5.18
N PHE A 237 -18.48 -4.56 -4.84
CA PHE A 237 -17.09 -4.89 -5.14
C PHE A 237 -16.63 -6.14 -4.35
N LEU A 238 -16.84 -6.17 -3.03
CA LEU A 238 -16.42 -7.30 -2.21
C LEU A 238 -17.23 -8.56 -2.49
N GLU A 239 -18.52 -8.49 -2.82
CA GLU A 239 -19.31 -9.65 -3.25
C GLU A 239 -18.73 -10.27 -4.52
N THR A 240 -18.27 -9.44 -5.47
CA THR A 240 -17.55 -9.93 -6.66
C THR A 240 -16.25 -10.63 -6.26
N VAL A 241 -15.43 -10.01 -5.40
CA VAL A 241 -14.19 -10.63 -4.90
C VAL A 241 -14.51 -11.94 -4.16
N PHE A 242 -15.47 -11.93 -3.25
CA PHE A 242 -15.85 -13.09 -2.45
C PHE A 242 -16.33 -14.26 -3.30
N SER A 243 -17.07 -14.00 -4.38
CA SER A 243 -17.49 -15.04 -5.32
C SER A 243 -16.30 -15.72 -5.99
N LEU A 244 -15.23 -14.98 -6.33
CA LEU A 244 -14.00 -15.54 -6.90
C LEU A 244 -13.31 -16.49 -5.92
N TYR A 245 -13.36 -16.18 -4.62
CA TYR A 245 -12.81 -17.03 -3.56
C TYR A 245 -13.78 -18.13 -3.12
N GLY A 246 -14.98 -18.27 -3.72
CA GLY A 246 -15.97 -19.30 -3.38
C GLY A 246 -16.63 -19.05 -2.01
N VAL A 247 -17.01 -17.82 -1.72
CA VAL A 247 -17.87 -17.46 -0.59
C VAL A 247 -19.31 -17.51 -1.06
N ASP A 248 -20.04 -18.54 -0.69
CA ASP A 248 -21.44 -18.77 -1.14
C ASP A 248 -22.49 -18.53 -0.03
N ALA A 249 -22.03 -18.41 1.22
CA ALA A 249 -22.91 -18.19 2.36
C ALA A 249 -23.38 -16.72 2.43
N PRO A 250 -24.64 -16.48 2.84
CA PRO A 250 -25.11 -15.13 3.09
C PRO A 250 -24.32 -14.46 4.21
N ILE A 251 -23.91 -13.22 3.96
CA ILE A 251 -23.14 -12.41 4.92
C ILE A 251 -24.13 -11.55 5.70
N PRO A 252 -24.11 -11.57 7.05
CA PRO A 252 -25.02 -10.80 7.88
C PRO A 252 -24.76 -9.29 7.79
N ASP A 253 -25.80 -8.51 8.06
CA ASP A 253 -25.71 -7.07 8.26
C ASP A 253 -25.74 -6.75 9.76
N ILE A 254 -24.91 -5.79 10.18
CA ILE A 254 -24.93 -5.21 11.52
C ILE A 254 -24.98 -3.68 11.40
N ASP A 255 -25.60 -3.01 12.36
CA ASP A 255 -25.58 -1.56 12.41
C ASP A 255 -24.25 -1.00 12.96
N ALA A 256 -24.04 0.29 12.79
CA ALA A 256 -22.82 0.98 13.23
C ALA A 256 -22.62 0.90 14.75
N GLU A 257 -23.71 0.87 15.56
CA GLU A 257 -23.63 0.75 17.02
C GLU A 257 -23.10 -0.63 17.44
N THR A 258 -23.63 -1.70 16.86
CA THR A 258 -23.13 -3.06 17.05
C THR A 258 -21.69 -3.19 16.56
N ALA A 259 -21.37 -2.65 15.38
CA ALA A 259 -20.02 -2.68 14.83
C ALA A 259 -19.02 -1.95 15.76
N ALA A 260 -19.43 -0.87 16.43
CA ALA A 260 -18.58 -0.16 17.38
C ALA A 260 -18.13 -1.03 18.57
N GLN A 261 -18.90 -2.07 18.90
CA GLN A 261 -18.63 -2.96 20.04
C GLN A 261 -17.77 -4.17 19.65
N VAL A 262 -17.85 -4.63 18.39
CA VAL A 262 -17.27 -5.92 18.00
C VAL A 262 -16.22 -5.83 16.89
N VAL A 263 -16.17 -4.72 16.14
CA VAL A 263 -15.23 -4.54 15.04
C VAL A 263 -14.10 -3.59 15.46
N PRO A 264 -12.82 -3.99 15.32
CA PRO A 264 -11.70 -3.10 15.62
C PRO A 264 -11.77 -1.79 14.84
N VAL A 265 -11.37 -0.68 15.49
CA VAL A 265 -11.47 0.68 14.93
C VAL A 265 -10.94 0.80 13.49
N PRO A 266 -9.70 0.35 13.16
CA PRO A 266 -9.21 0.49 11.79
C PRO A 266 -10.06 -0.28 10.77
N ALA A 267 -10.51 -1.48 11.12
CA ALA A 267 -11.36 -2.29 10.25
C ALA A 267 -12.74 -1.63 10.05
N ARG A 268 -13.33 -1.10 11.13
CA ARG A 268 -14.61 -0.39 11.08
C ARG A 268 -14.55 0.85 10.18
N TRP A 269 -13.50 1.66 10.25
CA TRP A 269 -13.31 2.80 9.37
C TRP A 269 -13.09 2.38 7.92
N PHE A 270 -12.44 1.25 7.72
CA PHE A 270 -12.15 0.74 6.38
C PHE A 270 -13.39 0.22 5.65
N ILE A 271 -14.29 -0.53 6.34
CA ILE A 271 -15.46 -1.16 5.73
C ILE A 271 -16.80 -0.50 6.09
N GLY A 272 -16.85 0.38 7.08
CA GLY A 272 -18.08 0.96 7.61
C GLY A 272 -18.29 2.43 7.27
N GLN A 273 -17.49 3.02 6.39
CA GLN A 273 -17.66 4.41 5.95
C GLN A 273 -17.16 4.64 4.53
N SER A 274 -17.70 5.69 3.90
CA SER A 274 -17.26 6.07 2.56
C SER A 274 -15.85 6.67 2.56
N CYS A 275 -15.10 6.38 1.49
CA CYS A 275 -13.78 6.97 1.27
C CYS A 275 -13.53 7.16 -0.22
N THR A 276 -13.73 8.38 -0.69
CA THR A 276 -13.50 8.79 -2.09
C THR A 276 -12.43 9.86 -2.16
N LEU A 277 -11.55 9.74 -3.15
CA LEU A 277 -10.31 10.49 -3.27
C LEU A 277 -10.22 11.15 -4.64
N ARG A 278 -9.78 12.39 -4.69
CA ARG A 278 -9.50 13.09 -5.95
C ARG A 278 -8.10 12.75 -6.44
N THR A 279 -8.00 12.34 -7.68
CA THR A 279 -6.72 12.00 -8.32
C THR A 279 -6.27 13.03 -9.34
N ASP A 280 -6.94 14.19 -9.43
CA ASP A 280 -6.64 15.25 -10.40
C ASP A 280 -5.18 15.67 -10.39
N LYS A 281 -4.58 15.74 -9.21
CA LYS A 281 -3.17 16.09 -9.05
C LYS A 281 -2.26 15.05 -9.67
N ALA A 282 -2.50 13.76 -9.42
CA ALA A 282 -1.74 12.68 -10.04
C ALA A 282 -1.91 12.66 -11.56
N VAL A 283 -3.12 12.89 -12.07
CA VAL A 283 -3.40 13.01 -13.51
C VAL A 283 -2.62 14.16 -14.13
N THR A 284 -2.65 15.32 -13.49
CA THR A 284 -2.06 16.54 -14.06
C THR A 284 -0.55 16.58 -13.95
N GLU A 285 0.00 16.17 -12.81
CA GLU A 285 1.43 16.32 -12.51
C GLU A 285 2.25 15.09 -12.86
N LEU A 286 1.68 13.88 -12.70
CA LEU A 286 2.38 12.63 -13.00
C LEU A 286 1.98 12.05 -14.38
N GLY A 287 0.87 12.51 -14.97
CA GLY A 287 0.25 11.85 -16.13
C GLY A 287 -0.42 10.52 -15.77
N TYR A 288 -0.76 10.32 -14.47
CA TYR A 288 -1.32 9.07 -13.98
C TYR A 288 -2.64 8.72 -14.67
N ARG A 289 -2.74 7.48 -15.10
CA ARG A 289 -3.99 6.84 -15.50
C ARG A 289 -3.95 5.37 -15.09
N PRO A 290 -5.05 4.79 -14.60
CA PRO A 290 -5.12 3.36 -14.38
C PRO A 290 -4.80 2.60 -15.67
N ILE A 291 -3.93 1.60 -15.57
CA ILE A 291 -3.51 0.76 -16.72
C ILE A 291 -4.25 -0.57 -16.79
N VAL A 292 -4.92 -0.96 -15.69
CA VAL A 292 -5.73 -2.18 -15.61
C VAL A 292 -7.13 -1.81 -15.15
N PRO A 293 -8.18 -2.02 -15.98
CA PRO A 293 -9.57 -1.83 -15.57
C PRO A 293 -10.05 -2.98 -14.68
N HIS A 294 -11.15 -2.78 -13.93
CA HIS A 294 -11.66 -3.74 -12.94
C HIS A 294 -11.92 -5.13 -13.53
N ASP A 295 -12.54 -5.21 -14.72
CA ASP A 295 -12.86 -6.49 -15.35
C ASP A 295 -11.60 -7.33 -15.63
N ALA A 296 -10.55 -6.69 -16.12
CA ALA A 296 -9.25 -7.35 -16.33
C ALA A 296 -8.61 -7.75 -15.00
N GLY A 297 -8.73 -6.91 -13.97
CA GLY A 297 -8.25 -7.22 -12.62
C GLY A 297 -8.95 -8.43 -12.01
N PHE A 298 -10.28 -8.51 -12.09
CA PHE A 298 -11.04 -9.68 -11.62
C PHE A 298 -10.69 -10.95 -12.39
N ALA A 299 -10.52 -10.85 -13.72
CA ALA A 299 -10.10 -11.98 -14.54
C ALA A 299 -8.72 -12.51 -14.11
N ALA A 300 -7.76 -11.61 -13.82
CA ALA A 300 -6.44 -11.96 -13.33
C ALA A 300 -6.48 -12.65 -11.95
N VAL A 301 -7.33 -12.17 -11.03
CA VAL A 301 -7.54 -12.84 -9.73
C VAL A 301 -8.08 -14.25 -9.92
N LYS A 302 -9.09 -14.43 -10.80
CA LYS A 302 -9.67 -15.74 -11.10
C LYS A 302 -8.64 -16.72 -11.67
N GLU A 303 -7.82 -16.26 -12.60
CA GLU A 303 -6.76 -17.07 -13.22
C GLU A 303 -5.70 -17.51 -12.20
N ALA A 304 -5.26 -16.59 -11.33
CA ALA A 304 -4.30 -16.90 -10.28
C ALA A 304 -4.84 -17.96 -9.31
N LEU A 305 -6.09 -17.81 -8.86
CA LEU A 305 -6.72 -18.78 -7.96
C LEU A 305 -6.87 -20.18 -8.60
N ALA A 306 -7.15 -20.23 -9.92
CA ALA A 306 -7.22 -21.50 -10.64
C ALA A 306 -5.83 -22.17 -10.76
N SER A 307 -4.76 -21.38 -10.91
CA SER A 307 -3.38 -21.86 -11.00
C SER A 307 -2.84 -22.38 -9.67
N ASP A 308 -3.24 -21.78 -8.54
CA ASP A 308 -2.83 -22.20 -7.20
C ASP A 308 -3.58 -23.49 -6.74
N ALA A 309 -4.70 -23.82 -7.38
CA ALA A 309 -5.49 -25.03 -7.10
C ALA A 309 -5.08 -26.26 -7.94
N ALA A 310 -4.24 -26.09 -8.96
CA ALA A 310 -3.76 -27.12 -9.88
C ALA A 310 -2.41 -27.70 -9.44
#